data_51565cd3ee7f9eba3dfcc4903fcdfc40
#
_entry.id   51565cd3ee7f9eba3dfcc4903fcdfc40
#
_cell.length_a   1.000
_cell.length_b   1.000
_cell.length_c   1.000
_cell.angle_alpha   90.00
_cell.angle_beta   90.00
_cell.angle_gamma   90.00
#
_symmetry.space_group_name_H-M   'P 1'
#
loop_
_entity.id
_entity.type
_entity.pdbx_description
1 polymer ?
#
loop_
_entity_poly.entity_id
_entity_poly.type
_entity_poly.pdbx_seq_one_letter_code
_entity_poly.pdbx_strand_id
1 'polypeptide(L)'
;LNKGVLRGYRTQGKENRDTVYFKDMFLRVMRALDYVKSLPEWDGKTLVVHGGSQGGAQAIVAAALDPQVTFCNAGVPALGDHAGRLAGRRPGWPCYVNKKNLNDADLEVIDSVKYYDHVYFAKRIKCETYFYTGFVDFVCAPTSVYAAYNNLPKNIVKHIQTTPTGGHGAPGGLAYKRMNEFIQNAIKKNSVKAISVK
;
A
#
# COMPACT_ATOMS: atom_id res chain seq x y z
N LEU A 1 10.73 4.01 -18.71
CA LEU A 1 10.37 2.60 -18.45
C LEU A 1 9.96 1.81 -19.72
N ASN A 2 10.06 2.42 -20.90
CA ASN A 2 9.70 1.77 -22.17
C ASN A 2 10.88 1.06 -22.85
N LYS A 3 12.09 1.13 -22.25
CA LYS A 3 13.33 0.52 -22.76
C LYS A 3 14.09 -0.15 -21.61
N GLY A 4 14.98 -1.09 -21.94
CA GLY A 4 15.85 -1.79 -20.99
C GLY A 4 15.13 -2.86 -20.16
N VAL A 5 15.78 -3.30 -19.09
CA VAL A 5 15.33 -4.41 -18.22
C VAL A 5 13.98 -4.21 -17.55
N LEU A 6 13.52 -2.95 -17.43
CA LEU A 6 12.21 -2.64 -16.84
C LEU A 6 11.08 -2.54 -17.87
N ARG A 7 11.36 -2.86 -19.14
CA ARG A 7 10.29 -2.89 -20.15
C ARG A 7 9.26 -3.96 -19.78
N GLY A 8 7.98 -3.55 -19.67
CA GLY A 8 6.88 -4.47 -19.35
C GLY A 8 6.88 -5.01 -17.92
N TYR A 9 7.68 -4.44 -17.01
CA TYR A 9 7.80 -4.90 -15.61
C TYR A 9 6.45 -5.14 -14.92
N ARG A 10 5.42 -4.38 -15.28
CA ARG A 10 4.07 -4.46 -14.68
C ARG A 10 3.44 -5.84 -14.76
N THR A 11 3.77 -6.58 -15.79
CA THR A 11 3.20 -7.92 -16.06
C THR A 11 4.26 -9.01 -16.10
N GLN A 12 5.51 -8.66 -15.77
CA GLN A 12 6.61 -9.61 -15.79
C GLN A 12 6.40 -10.70 -14.74
N GLY A 13 6.46 -11.95 -15.17
CA GLY A 13 6.35 -13.14 -14.34
C GLY A 13 4.97 -13.38 -13.72
N LYS A 14 3.92 -12.73 -14.23
CA LYS A 14 2.56 -12.78 -13.64
C LYS A 14 1.94 -14.19 -13.63
N GLU A 15 2.44 -15.10 -14.43
CA GLU A 15 1.96 -16.48 -14.53
C GLU A 15 2.45 -17.37 -13.38
N ASN A 16 3.47 -16.92 -12.64
CA ASN A 16 4.04 -17.71 -11.54
C ASN A 16 4.36 -16.78 -10.36
N ARG A 17 3.77 -17.06 -9.19
CA ARG A 17 3.94 -16.30 -7.96
C ARG A 17 5.41 -16.09 -7.55
N ASP A 18 6.30 -17.00 -7.92
CA ASP A 18 7.71 -16.91 -7.53
C ASP A 18 8.54 -15.99 -8.45
N THR A 19 8.00 -15.64 -9.62
CA THR A 19 8.64 -14.79 -10.62
C THR A 19 7.95 -13.44 -10.86
N VAL A 20 6.81 -13.18 -10.19
CA VAL A 20 6.14 -11.87 -10.27
C VAL A 20 7.09 -10.77 -9.85
N TYR A 21 7.29 -9.77 -10.71
CA TYR A 21 8.17 -8.62 -10.47
C TYR A 21 7.96 -7.97 -9.09
N PHE A 22 6.73 -7.89 -8.63
CA PHE A 22 6.38 -7.24 -7.37
C PHE A 22 6.83 -8.00 -6.12
N LYS A 23 7.17 -9.29 -6.22
CA LYS A 23 7.82 -10.04 -5.14
C LYS A 23 9.09 -9.34 -4.69
N ASP A 24 10.00 -9.12 -5.64
CA ASP A 24 11.29 -8.49 -5.33
C ASP A 24 11.13 -7.03 -4.90
N MET A 25 10.14 -6.32 -5.45
CA MET A 25 9.83 -4.97 -5.02
C MET A 25 9.41 -4.93 -3.55
N PHE A 26 8.57 -5.85 -3.09
CA PHE A 26 8.15 -5.93 -1.70
C PHE A 26 9.30 -6.34 -0.77
N LEU A 27 10.14 -7.28 -1.21
CA LEU A 27 11.34 -7.64 -0.46
C LEU A 27 12.30 -6.44 -0.28
N ARG A 28 12.46 -5.61 -1.32
CA ARG A 28 13.26 -4.38 -1.23
C ARG A 28 12.68 -3.37 -0.25
N VAL A 29 11.35 -3.26 -0.17
CA VAL A 29 10.70 -2.41 0.85
C VAL A 29 11.06 -2.89 2.25
N MET A 30 11.02 -4.19 2.53
CA MET A 30 11.41 -4.73 3.84
C MET A 30 12.88 -4.45 4.14
N ARG A 31 13.78 -4.61 3.16
CA ARG A 31 15.20 -4.27 3.32
C ARG A 31 15.44 -2.79 3.58
N ALA A 32 14.64 -1.90 2.95
CA ALA A 32 14.70 -0.47 3.24
C ALA A 32 14.29 -0.17 4.69
N LEU A 33 13.26 -0.84 5.23
CA LEU A 33 12.90 -0.71 6.65
C LEU A 33 14.00 -1.24 7.59
N ASP A 34 14.59 -2.39 7.27
CA ASP A 34 15.73 -2.93 8.04
C ASP A 34 16.88 -1.93 8.10
N TYR A 35 17.19 -1.30 6.94
CA TYR A 35 18.21 -0.27 6.87
C TYR A 35 17.87 0.96 7.71
N VAL A 36 16.67 1.51 7.58
CA VAL A 36 16.22 2.67 8.38
C VAL A 36 16.33 2.36 9.87
N LYS A 37 15.92 1.16 10.29
CA LYS A 37 16.00 0.72 11.70
C LYS A 37 17.41 0.48 12.20
N SER A 38 18.39 0.30 11.32
CA SER A 38 19.80 0.17 11.69
C SER A 38 20.52 1.51 11.87
N LEU A 39 19.89 2.61 11.46
CA LEU A 39 20.47 3.94 11.59
C LEU A 39 20.47 4.42 13.05
N PRO A 40 21.55 5.03 13.53
CA PRO A 40 21.64 5.55 14.90
C PRO A 40 20.65 6.70 15.16
N GLU A 41 20.16 7.36 14.13
CA GLU A 41 19.17 8.42 14.20
C GLU A 41 17.74 7.92 14.45
N TRP A 42 17.48 6.63 14.27
CA TRP A 42 16.17 6.08 14.53
C TRP A 42 15.91 5.98 16.04
N ASP A 43 14.78 6.52 16.48
CA ASP A 43 14.38 6.57 17.90
C ASP A 43 13.93 5.20 18.47
N GLY A 44 13.93 4.14 17.66
CA GLY A 44 13.47 2.80 18.05
C GLY A 44 11.95 2.66 18.20
N LYS A 45 11.17 3.71 17.93
CA LYS A 45 9.73 3.75 18.24
C LYS A 45 8.86 4.30 17.13
N THR A 46 9.32 5.34 16.41
CA THR A 46 8.51 6.04 15.42
C THR A 46 8.93 5.59 14.02
N LEU A 47 8.06 4.84 13.36
CA LEU A 47 8.28 4.40 11.99
C LEU A 47 7.04 4.68 11.16
N VAL A 48 7.12 5.65 10.26
CA VAL A 48 6.03 6.10 9.40
C VAL A 48 6.29 5.62 7.97
N VAL A 49 5.28 5.00 7.36
CA VAL A 49 5.32 4.62 5.95
C VAL A 49 4.29 5.41 5.16
N HIS A 50 4.71 5.91 4.01
CA HIS A 50 3.89 6.78 3.18
C HIS A 50 4.16 6.55 1.70
N GLY A 51 3.09 6.59 0.89
CA GLY A 51 3.23 6.52 -0.55
C GLY A 51 1.94 6.69 -1.32
N GLY A 52 2.06 7.01 -2.60
CA GLY A 52 0.96 7.09 -3.55
C GLY A 52 1.10 6.03 -4.64
N SER A 53 -0.01 5.54 -5.19
CA SER A 53 -0.04 4.56 -6.28
C SER A 53 0.76 3.28 -5.93
N GLN A 54 1.80 2.93 -6.67
CA GLN A 54 2.70 1.83 -6.29
C GLN A 54 3.31 2.03 -4.90
N GLY A 55 3.70 3.26 -4.56
CA GLY A 55 4.19 3.59 -3.23
C GLY A 55 3.14 3.38 -2.13
N GLY A 56 1.85 3.60 -2.45
CA GLY A 56 0.74 3.29 -1.55
C GLY A 56 0.62 1.80 -1.27
N ALA A 57 0.76 0.95 -2.28
CA ALA A 57 0.82 -0.50 -2.10
C ALA A 57 2.04 -0.91 -1.25
N GLN A 58 3.20 -0.33 -1.52
CA GLN A 58 4.41 -0.58 -0.73
C GLN A 58 4.24 -0.16 0.74
N ALA A 59 3.58 0.97 1.01
CA ALA A 59 3.29 1.41 2.38
C ALA A 59 2.36 0.42 3.11
N ILE A 60 1.32 -0.10 2.44
CA ILE A 60 0.44 -1.14 2.99
C ILE A 60 1.24 -2.41 3.31
N VAL A 61 2.08 -2.87 2.38
CA VAL A 61 2.91 -4.07 2.58
C VAL A 61 3.89 -3.88 3.73
N ALA A 62 4.57 -2.73 3.78
CA ALA A 62 5.46 -2.37 4.88
C ALA A 62 4.75 -2.44 6.24
N ALA A 63 3.59 -1.78 6.36
CA ALA A 63 2.82 -1.76 7.61
C ALA A 63 2.23 -3.14 7.98
N ALA A 64 1.98 -4.00 6.99
CA ALA A 64 1.45 -5.34 7.21
C ALA A 64 2.52 -6.35 7.65
N LEU A 65 3.76 -6.19 7.20
CA LEU A 65 4.84 -7.13 7.43
C LEU A 65 5.78 -6.70 8.55
N ASP A 66 5.85 -5.41 8.85
CA ASP A 66 6.66 -4.89 9.94
C ASP A 66 5.78 -4.32 11.07
N PRO A 67 5.70 -5.02 12.23
CA PRO A 67 4.88 -4.57 13.35
C PRO A 67 5.42 -3.32 14.06
N GLN A 68 6.62 -2.86 13.74
CA GLN A 68 7.20 -1.62 14.27
C GLN A 68 6.71 -0.38 13.51
N VAL A 69 6.05 -0.54 12.36
CA VAL A 69 5.39 0.57 11.69
C VAL A 69 4.27 1.11 12.59
N THR A 70 4.32 2.41 12.84
CA THR A 70 3.41 3.12 13.77
C THR A 70 2.35 3.97 13.08
N PHE A 71 2.55 4.29 11.80
CA PHE A 71 1.58 5.02 10.99
C PHE A 71 1.74 4.66 9.50
N CYS A 72 0.62 4.42 8.82
CA CYS A 72 0.57 4.12 7.39
C CYS A 72 -0.30 5.14 6.65
N ASN A 73 0.25 5.81 5.64
CA ASN A 73 -0.50 6.68 4.74
C ASN A 73 -0.40 6.15 3.30
N ALA A 74 -1.49 5.55 2.80
CA ALA A 74 -1.55 4.91 1.49
C ALA A 74 -2.53 5.63 0.57
N GLY A 75 -2.00 6.38 -0.38
CA GLY A 75 -2.80 7.12 -1.34
C GLY A 75 -3.04 6.38 -2.65
N VAL A 76 -4.26 6.34 -3.13
CA VAL A 76 -4.64 5.70 -4.41
C VAL A 76 -3.85 4.42 -4.69
N PRO A 77 -3.75 3.48 -3.72
CA PRO A 77 -2.81 2.37 -3.80
C PRO A 77 -3.06 1.48 -5.01
N ALA A 78 -1.99 1.15 -5.72
CA ALA A 78 -1.97 0.17 -6.80
C ALA A 78 -1.89 -1.26 -6.23
N LEU A 79 -1.90 -2.27 -7.09
CA LEU A 79 -1.73 -3.69 -6.72
C LEU A 79 -2.79 -4.21 -5.75
N GLY A 80 -4.06 -3.95 -6.03
CA GLY A 80 -5.16 -4.44 -5.19
C GLY A 80 -6.35 -4.94 -5.99
N ASP A 81 -7.14 -5.82 -5.35
CA ASP A 81 -8.34 -6.44 -5.92
C ASP A 81 -8.08 -7.07 -7.30
N HIS A 82 -6.96 -7.79 -7.42
CA HIS A 82 -6.58 -8.45 -8.69
C HIS A 82 -7.64 -9.45 -9.17
N ALA A 83 -8.37 -10.05 -8.24
CA ALA A 83 -9.50 -10.94 -8.51
C ALA A 83 -10.84 -10.20 -8.74
N GLY A 84 -10.86 -8.89 -8.75
CA GLY A 84 -12.10 -8.09 -8.90
C GLY A 84 -12.91 -8.45 -10.13
N ARG A 85 -12.27 -8.92 -11.21
CA ARG A 85 -12.97 -9.36 -12.42
C ARG A 85 -13.88 -10.56 -12.18
N LEU A 86 -13.54 -11.47 -11.29
CA LEU A 86 -14.39 -12.61 -10.89
C LEU A 86 -15.71 -12.16 -10.25
N ALA A 87 -15.71 -10.96 -9.65
CA ALA A 87 -16.89 -10.37 -9.04
C ALA A 87 -17.48 -9.21 -9.89
N GLY A 88 -17.20 -9.19 -11.21
CA GLY A 88 -17.71 -8.19 -12.13
C GLY A 88 -17.16 -6.77 -11.97
N ARG A 89 -16.14 -6.58 -11.11
CA ARG A 89 -15.51 -5.27 -10.89
C ARG A 89 -14.29 -5.09 -11.79
N ARG A 90 -13.88 -3.83 -11.97
CA ARG A 90 -12.58 -3.51 -12.56
C ARG A 90 -11.49 -3.86 -11.53
N PRO A 91 -10.49 -4.70 -11.88
CA PRO A 91 -9.36 -4.94 -11.00
C PRO A 91 -8.52 -3.68 -10.84
N GLY A 92 -7.82 -3.55 -9.73
CA GLY A 92 -6.85 -2.49 -9.53
C GLY A 92 -5.65 -2.63 -10.47
N TRP A 93 -4.89 -1.53 -10.60
CA TRP A 93 -3.67 -1.55 -11.41
C TRP A 93 -2.70 -2.67 -10.96
N PRO A 94 -2.04 -3.38 -11.89
CA PRO A 94 -1.92 -3.13 -13.33
C PRO A 94 -3.01 -3.77 -14.20
N CYS A 95 -4.11 -4.27 -13.62
CA CYS A 95 -5.18 -4.95 -14.35
C CYS A 95 -4.65 -6.17 -15.11
N TYR A 96 -4.01 -7.09 -14.42
CA TYR A 96 -3.39 -8.28 -15.00
C TYR A 96 -4.31 -9.06 -15.96
N VAL A 97 -5.60 -9.14 -15.59
CA VAL A 97 -6.64 -9.74 -16.41
C VAL A 97 -7.81 -8.76 -16.51
N ASN A 98 -8.14 -8.32 -17.71
CA ASN A 98 -9.20 -7.35 -17.99
C ASN A 98 -10.22 -7.81 -19.03
N LYS A 99 -10.36 -9.11 -19.24
CA LYS A 99 -11.37 -9.70 -20.15
C LYS A 99 -12.70 -9.89 -19.43
N LYS A 100 -13.80 -9.92 -20.19
CA LYS A 100 -15.13 -10.31 -19.64
C LYS A 100 -15.22 -11.83 -19.43
N ASN A 101 -14.79 -12.60 -20.42
CA ASN A 101 -14.79 -14.06 -20.39
C ASN A 101 -13.38 -14.53 -20.03
N LEU A 102 -13.23 -15.15 -18.87
CA LEU A 102 -11.97 -15.68 -18.36
C LEU A 102 -11.78 -17.12 -18.86
N ASN A 103 -10.56 -17.44 -19.21
CA ASN A 103 -10.12 -18.81 -19.48
C ASN A 103 -9.19 -19.31 -18.35
N ASP A 104 -8.78 -20.57 -18.42
CA ASP A 104 -7.95 -21.20 -17.38
C ASP A 104 -6.63 -20.44 -17.17
N ALA A 105 -5.97 -19.98 -18.22
CA ALA A 105 -4.75 -19.18 -18.11
C ALA A 105 -4.97 -17.84 -17.40
N ASP A 106 -6.12 -17.20 -17.57
CA ASP A 106 -6.49 -15.98 -16.83
C ASP A 106 -6.70 -16.28 -15.34
N LEU A 107 -7.28 -17.44 -15.01
CA LEU A 107 -7.48 -17.90 -13.62
C LEU A 107 -6.15 -18.24 -12.95
N GLU A 108 -5.21 -18.87 -13.66
CA GLU A 108 -3.85 -19.13 -13.19
C GLU A 108 -3.11 -17.84 -12.88
N VAL A 109 -3.22 -16.82 -13.75
CA VAL A 109 -2.64 -15.49 -13.49
C VAL A 109 -3.26 -14.88 -12.23
N ILE A 110 -4.58 -14.90 -12.08
CA ILE A 110 -5.25 -14.37 -10.87
C ILE A 110 -4.75 -15.10 -9.63
N ASP A 111 -4.61 -16.43 -9.69
CA ASP A 111 -4.12 -17.23 -8.56
C ASP A 111 -2.66 -16.90 -8.21
N SER A 112 -1.82 -16.66 -9.20
CA SER A 112 -0.44 -16.26 -9.00
C SER A 112 -0.33 -14.87 -8.35
N VAL A 113 -1.02 -13.85 -8.90
CA VAL A 113 -0.83 -12.46 -8.47
C VAL A 113 -1.55 -12.10 -7.18
N LYS A 114 -2.49 -12.93 -6.69
CA LYS A 114 -3.15 -12.71 -5.39
C LYS A 114 -2.19 -12.59 -4.21
N TYR A 115 -1.02 -13.23 -4.31
CA TYR A 115 0.01 -13.16 -3.28
C TYR A 115 0.64 -11.77 -3.14
N TYR A 116 0.44 -10.89 -4.13
CA TYR A 116 0.95 -9.51 -4.19
C TYR A 116 -0.17 -8.48 -4.17
N ASP A 117 -1.36 -8.90 -3.77
CA ASP A 117 -2.53 -8.03 -3.65
C ASP A 117 -2.58 -7.38 -2.27
N HIS A 118 -2.48 -6.05 -2.24
CA HIS A 118 -2.47 -5.29 -0.99
C HIS A 118 -3.74 -5.45 -0.14
N VAL A 119 -4.86 -5.91 -0.72
CA VAL A 119 -6.09 -6.18 0.03
C VAL A 119 -5.86 -7.28 1.09
N TYR A 120 -5.07 -8.30 0.75
CA TYR A 120 -4.74 -9.36 1.70
C TYR A 120 -3.72 -8.89 2.75
N PHE A 121 -2.81 -8.01 2.39
CA PHE A 121 -1.87 -7.41 3.35
C PHE A 121 -2.59 -6.50 4.34
N ALA A 122 -3.58 -5.73 3.91
CA ALA A 122 -4.34 -4.82 4.76
C ALA A 122 -4.89 -5.49 6.04
N LYS A 123 -5.28 -6.77 5.98
CA LYS A 123 -5.77 -7.54 7.13
C LYS A 123 -4.75 -7.67 8.28
N ARG A 124 -3.47 -7.46 8.00
CA ARG A 124 -2.37 -7.68 8.95
C ARG A 124 -1.85 -6.40 9.58
N ILE A 125 -2.31 -5.23 9.13
CA ILE A 125 -1.87 -3.93 9.63
C ILE A 125 -2.31 -3.76 11.09
N LYS A 126 -1.40 -3.23 11.92
CA LYS A 126 -1.63 -3.02 13.35
C LYS A 126 -1.56 -1.55 13.79
N CYS A 127 -1.18 -0.65 12.88
CA CYS A 127 -1.00 0.77 13.16
C CYS A 127 -2.17 1.63 12.65
N GLU A 128 -2.22 2.87 13.08
CA GLU A 128 -3.13 3.87 12.51
C GLU A 128 -2.89 3.99 11.00
N THR A 129 -3.99 3.94 10.22
CA THR A 129 -3.89 3.86 8.76
C THR A 129 -4.83 4.86 8.08
N TYR A 130 -4.26 5.61 7.16
CA TYR A 130 -4.95 6.56 6.30
C TYR A 130 -4.95 6.10 4.85
N PHE A 131 -6.14 6.07 4.24
CA PHE A 131 -6.30 5.94 2.79
C PHE A 131 -6.84 7.22 2.19
N TYR A 132 -6.53 7.47 0.93
CA TYR A 132 -7.32 8.39 0.11
C TYR A 132 -7.55 7.81 -1.28
N THR A 133 -8.69 8.20 -1.90
CA THR A 133 -9.07 7.77 -3.24
C THR A 133 -9.93 8.81 -3.94
N GLY A 134 -9.79 8.94 -5.24
CA GLY A 134 -10.69 9.70 -6.10
C GLY A 134 -11.72 8.77 -6.74
N PHE A 135 -12.99 9.18 -6.80
CA PHE A 135 -14.02 8.32 -7.39
C PHE A 135 -13.94 8.23 -8.91
N VAL A 136 -13.20 9.14 -9.56
CA VAL A 136 -12.93 9.14 -11.01
C VAL A 136 -11.50 8.65 -11.32
N ASP A 137 -10.91 7.85 -10.42
CA ASP A 137 -9.60 7.24 -10.66
C ASP A 137 -9.73 6.03 -11.59
N PHE A 138 -9.29 6.21 -12.83
CA PHE A 138 -9.25 5.14 -13.85
C PHE A 138 -7.96 4.32 -13.83
N VAL A 139 -7.00 4.66 -12.98
CA VAL A 139 -5.74 3.91 -12.81
C VAL A 139 -5.87 2.91 -11.67
N CYS A 140 -6.08 3.42 -10.45
CA CYS A 140 -6.30 2.60 -9.26
C CYS A 140 -7.79 2.73 -8.86
N ALA A 141 -8.60 1.81 -9.35
CA ALA A 141 -10.05 1.87 -9.17
C ALA A 141 -10.42 2.07 -7.68
N PRO A 142 -11.32 3.00 -7.33
CA PRO A 142 -11.69 3.24 -5.95
C PRO A 142 -12.23 1.99 -5.25
N THR A 143 -12.85 1.07 -6.00
CA THR A 143 -13.30 -0.23 -5.48
C THR A 143 -12.15 -1.06 -4.89
N SER A 144 -10.96 -1.03 -5.49
CA SER A 144 -9.78 -1.72 -4.96
C SER A 144 -9.26 -1.07 -3.68
N VAL A 145 -9.32 0.25 -3.59
CA VAL A 145 -8.94 1.00 -2.38
C VAL A 145 -9.89 0.70 -1.23
N TYR A 146 -11.20 0.72 -1.50
CA TYR A 146 -12.22 0.35 -0.51
C TYR A 146 -12.11 -1.12 -0.10
N ALA A 147 -11.75 -2.02 -1.02
CA ALA A 147 -11.51 -3.42 -0.67
C ALA A 147 -10.42 -3.56 0.39
N ALA A 148 -9.31 -2.82 0.26
CA ALA A 148 -8.27 -2.80 1.27
C ALA A 148 -8.73 -2.15 2.58
N TYR A 149 -9.36 -0.98 2.51
CA TYR A 149 -9.87 -0.26 3.68
C TYR A 149 -10.84 -1.11 4.51
N ASN A 150 -11.76 -1.80 3.85
CA ASN A 150 -12.75 -2.65 4.51
C ASN A 150 -12.12 -3.90 5.14
N ASN A 151 -10.96 -4.34 4.64
CA ASN A 151 -10.20 -5.45 5.19
C ASN A 151 -9.24 -5.06 6.32
N LEU A 152 -9.05 -3.77 6.61
CA LEU A 152 -8.30 -3.36 7.80
C LEU A 152 -8.97 -3.89 9.08
N PRO A 153 -8.19 -4.32 10.09
CA PRO A 153 -8.72 -4.76 11.38
C PRO A 153 -9.64 -3.71 12.00
N LYS A 154 -10.68 -4.19 12.70
CA LYS A 154 -11.68 -3.31 13.34
C LYS A 154 -11.13 -2.55 14.56
N ASN A 155 -10.08 -3.05 15.16
CA ASN A 155 -9.48 -2.54 16.38
C ASN A 155 -8.36 -1.51 16.16
N ILE A 156 -8.09 -1.10 14.92
CA ILE A 156 -7.14 -0.02 14.62
C ILE A 156 -7.86 1.27 14.25
N VAL A 157 -7.20 2.41 14.48
CA VAL A 157 -7.68 3.70 13.98
C VAL A 157 -7.47 3.73 12.46
N LYS A 158 -8.55 3.91 11.73
CA LYS A 158 -8.51 3.92 10.26
C LYS A 158 -9.39 4.99 9.65
N HIS A 159 -8.88 5.61 8.60
CA HIS A 159 -9.57 6.68 7.88
C HIS A 159 -9.48 6.49 6.37
N ILE A 160 -10.51 6.91 5.66
CA ILE A 160 -10.48 7.03 4.22
C ILE A 160 -10.99 8.42 3.81
N GLN A 161 -10.17 9.15 3.09
CA GLN A 161 -10.56 10.42 2.47
C GLN A 161 -10.92 10.18 1.03
N THR A 162 -12.08 10.67 0.61
CA THR A 162 -12.57 10.55 -0.77
C THR A 162 -12.69 11.91 -1.44
N THR A 163 -12.45 11.93 -2.74
CA THR A 163 -12.71 13.11 -3.57
C THR A 163 -13.64 12.69 -4.70
N PRO A 164 -14.92 13.15 -4.71
CA PRO A 164 -15.92 12.68 -5.67
C PRO A 164 -15.52 12.88 -7.14
N THR A 165 -14.87 14.00 -7.44
CA THR A 165 -14.41 14.34 -8.81
C THR A 165 -12.91 14.08 -9.00
N GLY A 166 -12.21 13.54 -8.00
CA GLY A 166 -10.77 13.29 -8.07
C GLY A 166 -10.42 12.08 -8.92
N GLY A 167 -9.38 12.23 -9.73
CA GLY A 167 -8.73 11.15 -10.50
C GLY A 167 -7.58 10.51 -9.76
N HIS A 168 -6.59 10.01 -10.54
CA HIS A 168 -5.37 9.39 -10.02
C HIS A 168 -4.37 10.45 -9.51
N GLY A 169 -4.66 11.03 -8.39
CA GLY A 169 -3.82 12.02 -7.73
C GLY A 169 -4.36 12.30 -6.35
N ALA A 170 -3.46 12.68 -5.47
CA ALA A 170 -3.86 13.05 -4.13
C ALA A 170 -4.31 14.50 -4.10
N PRO A 171 -5.54 14.77 -3.66
CA PRO A 171 -5.76 16.04 -2.99
C PRO A 171 -5.02 15.93 -1.65
N GLY A 172 -3.84 16.54 -1.59
CA GLY A 172 -2.87 16.33 -0.51
C GLY A 172 -3.24 16.84 0.88
N GLY A 173 -4.52 17.14 1.14
CA GLY A 173 -4.89 17.87 2.32
C GLY A 173 -4.81 17.08 3.64
N LEU A 174 -5.87 16.36 3.97
CA LEU A 174 -6.09 15.87 5.33
C LEU A 174 -5.14 14.73 5.74
N ALA A 175 -4.87 13.79 4.82
CA ALA A 175 -4.00 12.65 5.10
C ALA A 175 -2.56 13.08 5.42
N TYR A 176 -2.01 14.05 4.69
CA TYR A 176 -0.68 14.61 4.96
C TYR A 176 -0.65 15.43 6.25
N LYS A 177 -1.70 16.21 6.52
CA LYS A 177 -1.83 16.96 7.77
C LYS A 177 -1.78 16.00 8.96
N ARG A 178 -2.57 14.93 8.94
CA ARG A 178 -2.60 13.93 10.02
C ARG A 178 -1.27 13.20 10.18
N MET A 179 -0.63 12.83 9.10
CA MET A 179 0.70 12.22 9.15
C MET A 179 1.71 13.15 9.80
N ASN A 180 1.72 14.43 9.42
CA ASN A 180 2.61 15.43 10.02
C ASN A 180 2.30 15.65 11.51
N GLU A 181 1.03 15.75 11.89
CA GLU A 181 0.61 15.83 13.30
C GLU A 181 1.10 14.62 14.10
N PHE A 182 0.97 13.42 13.55
CA PHE A 182 1.46 12.19 14.17
C PHE A 182 2.98 12.24 14.40
N ILE A 183 3.74 12.61 13.39
CA ILE A 183 5.21 12.75 13.47
C ILE A 183 5.59 13.79 14.52
N GLN A 184 4.98 14.98 14.50
CA GLN A 184 5.27 16.03 15.48
C GLN A 184 4.96 15.62 16.92
N ASN A 185 3.85 14.91 17.13
CA ASN A 185 3.49 14.39 18.44
C ASN A 185 4.48 13.32 18.94
N ALA A 186 4.99 12.46 18.06
CA ALA A 186 5.99 11.46 18.39
C ALA A 186 7.32 12.14 18.79
N ILE A 187 7.78 13.14 18.04
CA ILE A 187 8.98 13.94 18.36
C ILE A 187 8.84 14.61 19.74
N LYS A 188 7.72 15.27 20.01
CA LYS A 188 7.47 15.92 21.31
C LYS A 188 7.51 14.92 22.47
N LYS A 189 6.85 13.75 22.35
CA LYS A 189 6.88 12.72 23.39
C LYS A 189 8.28 12.20 23.68
N ASN A 190 9.12 12.06 22.67
CA ASN A 190 10.49 11.59 22.83
C ASN A 190 11.40 12.68 23.46
N SER A 191 11.21 13.95 23.10
CA SER A 191 11.94 15.09 23.69
C SER A 191 11.64 15.27 25.18
N VAL A 192 10.39 15.13 25.61
CA VAL A 192 10.00 15.25 27.04
C VAL A 192 10.61 14.11 27.86
N LYS A 193 10.73 12.89 27.34
CA LYS A 193 11.39 11.78 28.05
C LYS A 193 12.89 11.98 28.22
N ALA A 194 13.56 12.61 27.25
CA ALA A 194 14.98 12.93 27.34
C ALA A 194 15.30 13.95 28.47
N ILE A 195 14.37 14.83 28.78
CA ILE A 195 14.51 15.84 29.86
C ILE A 195 14.25 15.21 31.24
N SER A 196 13.40 14.20 31.33
CA SER A 196 13.02 13.55 32.61
C SER A 196 14.02 12.49 33.10
N VAL A 197 15.07 12.18 32.34
CA VAL A 197 16.11 11.19 32.66
C VAL A 197 17.41 11.86 33.08
N LYS A 198 17.46 13.19 33.16
CA LYS A 198 18.55 13.97 33.75
C LYS A 198 18.21 14.38 35.17
#